data_1d16a13446bcd07af86055a27fdd8832
#
_entry.id   1d16a13446bcd07af86055a27fdd8832
#
_cell.length_a   1.000
_cell.length_b   1.000
_cell.length_c   1.000
_cell.angle_alpha   90.00
_cell.angle_beta   90.00
_cell.angle_gamma   90.00
#
_symmetry.space_group_name_H-M   'P 1'
#
loop_
_entity.id
_entity.type
_entity.pdbx_description
1 polymer ?
#
loop_
_entity_poly.entity_id
_entity_poly.type
_entity_poly.pdbx_seq_one_letter_code
_entity_poly.pdbx_strand_id
1 'polypeptide(L)'
;MNIFLAILALVGGFVALIKGADWFVEGSSSVAKLLKVPTIVIGLTVVALGTSLPEASVSISSALKGANSLAISNVVGSNIFNTLVVLGASALIVPVCVQPGSVKKEIPFSILCTFALLGSLFLGRNIVGGEVEAAVVADTYTLTRVGGLVLIALFAFYMYWQISAAMKARKAGELDEEEEDVKIMSPLKSAIAIVGGVACIILGGNFVVDGASAIAMKFGMSETLVGMTIVAIGTSLPELVTSMVAAKKGESDLALGNAIGSNIFNIVFILGFSALISPMTVDILAIIDTIAVIGVSALTLGFAATGKKINRVEGAIMIAAYVGYFAYMFVR
;
A
#
# COMPACT_ATOMS: atom_id res chain seq x y z
N MET A 1 27.20 -5.91 -9.60
CA MET A 1 26.68 -5.87 -10.99
C MET A 1 27.44 -4.82 -11.76
N ASN A 2 27.85 -5.06 -13.03
CA ASN A 2 28.48 -4.01 -13.84
C ASN A 2 27.42 -2.97 -14.27
N ILE A 3 27.86 -1.74 -14.63
CA ILE A 3 26.93 -0.62 -14.89
C ILE A 3 26.02 -0.88 -16.10
N PHE A 4 26.47 -1.60 -17.10
CA PHE A 4 25.68 -1.95 -18.27
C PHE A 4 24.53 -2.90 -17.90
N LEU A 5 24.80 -3.94 -17.12
CA LEU A 5 23.78 -4.85 -16.59
C LEU A 5 22.83 -4.14 -15.62
N ALA A 6 23.31 -3.19 -14.83
CA ALA A 6 22.48 -2.38 -13.95
C ALA A 6 21.49 -1.51 -14.73
N ILE A 7 21.93 -0.88 -15.82
CA ILE A 7 21.07 -0.10 -16.70
C ILE A 7 20.07 -1.01 -17.41
N LEU A 8 20.49 -2.18 -17.90
CA LEU A 8 19.58 -3.16 -18.51
C LEU A 8 18.51 -3.65 -17.52
N ALA A 9 18.90 -3.95 -16.27
CA ALA A 9 17.97 -4.35 -15.22
C ALA A 9 16.98 -3.21 -14.90
N LEU A 10 17.48 -1.99 -14.78
CA LEU A 10 16.63 -0.81 -14.52
C LEU A 10 15.61 -0.58 -15.64
N VAL A 11 16.05 -0.51 -16.88
CA VAL A 11 15.17 -0.25 -18.04
C VAL A 11 14.23 -1.43 -18.27
N GLY A 12 14.75 -2.66 -18.27
CA GLY A 12 13.95 -3.88 -18.43
C GLY A 12 12.93 -4.04 -17.30
N GLY A 13 13.32 -3.70 -16.07
CA GLY A 13 12.44 -3.68 -14.92
C GLY A 13 11.28 -2.69 -15.06
N PHE A 14 11.53 -1.46 -15.49
CA PHE A 14 10.45 -0.49 -15.77
C PHE A 14 9.52 -0.95 -16.89
N VAL A 15 10.05 -1.55 -17.97
CA VAL A 15 9.21 -2.12 -19.05
C VAL A 15 8.33 -3.24 -18.49
N ALA A 16 8.89 -4.13 -17.68
CA ALA A 16 8.14 -5.22 -17.05
C ALA A 16 7.07 -4.70 -16.10
N LEU A 17 7.39 -3.69 -15.25
CA LEU A 17 6.45 -3.02 -14.36
C LEU A 17 5.25 -2.43 -15.13
N ILE A 18 5.52 -1.63 -16.17
CA ILE A 18 4.47 -0.93 -16.92
C ILE A 18 3.60 -1.96 -17.69
N LYS A 19 4.20 -2.93 -18.35
CA LYS A 19 3.46 -3.97 -19.08
C LYS A 19 2.70 -4.91 -18.15
N GLY A 20 3.30 -5.27 -17.02
CA GLY A 20 2.66 -6.03 -15.97
C GLY A 20 1.44 -5.30 -15.41
N ALA A 21 1.57 -4.01 -15.14
CA ALA A 21 0.47 -3.17 -14.67
C ALA A 21 -0.65 -3.04 -15.72
N ASP A 22 -0.31 -2.89 -17.01
CA ASP A 22 -1.29 -2.89 -18.08
C ASP A 22 -2.15 -4.16 -18.07
N TRP A 23 -1.51 -5.34 -18.02
CA TRP A 23 -2.22 -6.63 -17.98
C TRP A 23 -3.02 -6.80 -16.70
N PHE A 24 -2.44 -6.40 -15.57
CA PHE A 24 -3.07 -6.53 -14.27
C PHE A 24 -4.34 -5.67 -14.16
N VAL A 25 -4.28 -4.42 -14.60
CA VAL A 25 -5.43 -3.51 -14.63
C VAL A 25 -6.51 -4.05 -15.57
N GLU A 26 -6.16 -4.42 -16.81
CA GLU A 26 -7.13 -4.96 -17.77
C GLU A 26 -7.80 -6.26 -17.28
N GLY A 27 -7.00 -7.17 -16.69
CA GLY A 27 -7.50 -8.40 -16.11
C GLY A 27 -8.45 -8.15 -14.95
N SER A 28 -8.09 -7.22 -14.06
CA SER A 28 -8.86 -6.85 -12.87
C SER A 28 -10.17 -6.17 -13.23
N SER A 29 -10.16 -5.19 -14.11
CA SER A 29 -11.39 -4.53 -14.62
C SER A 29 -12.30 -5.52 -15.35
N SER A 30 -11.72 -6.45 -16.13
CA SER A 30 -12.50 -7.50 -16.79
C SER A 30 -13.15 -8.45 -15.77
N VAL A 31 -12.46 -8.80 -14.68
CA VAL A 31 -13.04 -9.62 -13.59
C VAL A 31 -14.17 -8.89 -12.90
N ALA A 32 -14.03 -7.59 -12.62
CA ALA A 32 -15.09 -6.78 -12.03
C ALA A 32 -16.39 -6.87 -12.86
N LYS A 33 -16.27 -6.67 -14.19
CA LYS A 33 -17.39 -6.78 -15.13
C LYS A 33 -17.98 -8.19 -15.22
N LEU A 34 -17.13 -9.23 -15.29
CA LEU A 34 -17.56 -10.62 -15.32
C LEU A 34 -18.34 -11.02 -14.06
N LEU A 35 -17.88 -10.55 -12.90
CA LEU A 35 -18.53 -10.80 -11.62
C LEU A 35 -19.73 -9.88 -11.37
N LYS A 36 -19.90 -8.85 -12.18
CA LYS A 36 -20.90 -7.78 -12.00
C LYS A 36 -20.77 -7.14 -10.61
N VAL A 37 -19.59 -6.68 -10.28
CA VAL A 37 -19.28 -5.98 -9.03
C VAL A 37 -18.57 -4.66 -9.34
N PRO A 38 -18.72 -3.63 -8.48
CA PRO A 38 -18.01 -2.37 -8.66
C PRO A 38 -16.50 -2.55 -8.73
N THR A 39 -15.84 -1.84 -9.63
CA THR A 39 -14.37 -1.93 -9.84
C THR A 39 -13.59 -1.55 -8.60
N ILE A 40 -14.11 -0.62 -7.78
CA ILE A 40 -13.50 -0.25 -6.50
C ILE A 40 -13.30 -1.46 -5.58
N VAL A 41 -14.22 -2.44 -5.56
CA VAL A 41 -14.09 -3.63 -4.71
C VAL A 41 -12.92 -4.49 -5.16
N ILE A 42 -12.71 -4.63 -6.47
CA ILE A 42 -11.55 -5.36 -7.01
C ILE A 42 -10.25 -4.60 -6.69
N GLY A 43 -10.27 -3.28 -6.81
CA GLY A 43 -9.14 -2.42 -6.40
C GLY A 43 -8.76 -2.61 -4.93
N LEU A 44 -9.75 -2.54 -4.05
CA LEU A 44 -9.60 -2.68 -2.59
C LEU A 44 -9.21 -4.11 -2.12
N THR A 45 -9.31 -5.11 -2.99
CA THR A 45 -9.07 -6.51 -2.63
C THR A 45 -7.99 -7.15 -3.50
N VAL A 46 -8.33 -7.57 -4.72
CA VAL A 46 -7.43 -8.33 -5.60
C VAL A 46 -6.20 -7.52 -5.97
N VAL A 47 -6.40 -6.25 -6.36
CA VAL A 47 -5.29 -5.40 -6.82
C VAL A 47 -4.41 -5.02 -5.64
N ALA A 48 -4.98 -4.54 -4.55
CA ALA A 48 -4.24 -4.19 -3.34
C ALA A 48 -3.44 -5.37 -2.78
N LEU A 49 -4.05 -6.56 -2.71
CA LEU A 49 -3.37 -7.77 -2.25
C LEU A 49 -2.20 -8.15 -3.18
N GLY A 50 -2.43 -8.09 -4.49
CA GLY A 50 -1.42 -8.47 -5.49
C GLY A 50 -0.20 -7.56 -5.47
N THR A 51 -0.40 -6.25 -5.35
CA THR A 51 0.71 -5.27 -5.33
C THR A 51 1.44 -5.26 -3.99
N SER A 52 0.77 -5.51 -2.85
CA SER A 52 1.38 -5.53 -1.52
C SER A 52 2.07 -6.86 -1.14
N LEU A 53 2.23 -7.80 -2.07
CA LEU A 53 3.00 -9.03 -1.83
C LEU A 53 4.49 -8.77 -1.47
N PRO A 54 5.19 -7.81 -2.08
CA PRO A 54 6.55 -7.46 -1.67
C PRO A 54 6.62 -6.96 -0.23
N GLU A 55 5.72 -6.06 0.17
CA GLU A 55 5.63 -5.56 1.54
C GLU A 55 5.38 -6.70 2.54
N ALA A 56 4.47 -7.62 2.21
CA ALA A 56 4.20 -8.81 3.03
C ALA A 56 5.46 -9.67 3.18
N SER A 57 6.19 -9.91 2.09
CA SER A 57 7.42 -10.69 2.10
C SER A 57 8.49 -10.06 3.00
N VAL A 58 8.73 -8.75 2.85
CA VAL A 58 9.72 -8.02 3.65
C VAL A 58 9.33 -8.00 5.12
N SER A 59 8.08 -7.63 5.45
CA SER A 59 7.65 -7.45 6.84
C SER A 59 7.54 -8.77 7.60
N ILE A 60 6.98 -9.82 6.98
CA ILE A 60 6.88 -11.15 7.59
C ILE A 60 8.28 -11.76 7.78
N SER A 61 9.15 -11.65 6.77
CA SER A 61 10.54 -12.13 6.88
C SER A 61 11.32 -11.39 7.98
N SER A 62 11.11 -10.07 8.11
CA SER A 62 11.73 -9.25 9.16
C SER A 62 11.23 -9.65 10.55
N ALA A 63 9.93 -9.88 10.71
CA ALA A 63 9.35 -10.36 11.97
C ALA A 63 9.91 -11.74 12.37
N LEU A 64 10.05 -12.67 11.42
CA LEU A 64 10.67 -13.99 11.64
C LEU A 64 12.14 -13.90 12.09
N LYS A 65 12.87 -12.88 11.64
CA LYS A 65 14.27 -12.62 12.00
C LYS A 65 14.43 -11.76 13.26
N GLY A 66 13.31 -11.34 13.89
CA GLY A 66 13.32 -10.45 15.05
C GLY A 66 13.67 -8.98 14.71
N ALA A 67 13.71 -8.61 13.43
CA ALA A 67 13.92 -7.23 12.97
C ALA A 67 12.60 -6.44 13.00
N ASN A 68 12.03 -6.27 14.19
CA ASN A 68 10.68 -5.80 14.42
C ASN A 68 10.45 -4.35 13.94
N SER A 69 11.40 -3.46 14.23
CA SER A 69 11.34 -2.07 13.77
C SER A 69 11.29 -1.97 12.25
N LEU A 70 12.04 -2.84 11.55
CA LEU A 70 12.03 -2.88 10.09
C LEU A 70 10.66 -3.32 9.55
N ALA A 71 10.01 -4.32 10.17
CA ALA A 71 8.70 -4.80 9.75
C ALA A 71 7.63 -3.70 9.86
N ILE A 72 7.57 -2.97 10.99
CA ILE A 72 6.60 -1.89 11.20
C ILE A 72 6.94 -0.68 10.33
N SER A 73 8.20 -0.26 10.26
CA SER A 73 8.62 0.89 9.45
C SER A 73 8.36 0.68 7.96
N ASN A 74 8.53 -0.56 7.44
CA ASN A 74 8.20 -0.89 6.06
C ASN A 74 6.71 -0.65 5.79
N VAL A 75 5.82 -1.19 6.63
CA VAL A 75 4.36 -1.04 6.46
C VAL A 75 3.91 0.41 6.63
N VAL A 76 4.35 1.08 7.68
CA VAL A 76 3.97 2.48 7.95
C VAL A 76 4.49 3.41 6.86
N GLY A 77 5.75 3.21 6.42
CA GLY A 77 6.35 3.96 5.33
C GLY A 77 5.64 3.75 4.00
N SER A 78 5.30 2.50 3.66
CA SER A 78 4.50 2.18 2.46
C SER A 78 3.13 2.84 2.50
N ASN A 79 2.48 2.90 3.67
CA ASN A 79 1.17 3.55 3.79
C ASN A 79 1.24 5.07 3.57
N ILE A 80 2.28 5.74 4.08
CA ILE A 80 2.53 7.16 3.79
C ILE A 80 2.80 7.35 2.30
N PHE A 81 3.64 6.48 1.71
CA PHE A 81 3.96 6.51 0.29
C PHE A 81 2.72 6.30 -0.58
N ASN A 82 1.92 5.28 -0.29
CA ASN A 82 0.69 4.99 -1.01
C ASN A 82 -0.30 6.15 -0.94
N THR A 83 -0.46 6.74 0.23
CA THR A 83 -1.38 7.86 0.42
C THR A 83 -0.89 9.11 -0.30
N LEU A 84 0.38 9.48 -0.18
CA LEU A 84 0.90 10.75 -0.67
C LEU A 84 1.46 10.67 -2.10
N VAL A 85 2.22 9.61 -2.42
CA VAL A 85 2.89 9.50 -3.71
C VAL A 85 2.05 8.74 -4.72
N VAL A 86 1.49 7.58 -4.35
CA VAL A 86 0.71 6.78 -5.31
C VAL A 86 -0.54 7.53 -5.76
N LEU A 87 -1.35 8.04 -4.82
CA LEU A 87 -2.53 8.83 -5.16
C LEU A 87 -2.15 10.19 -5.76
N GLY A 88 -1.13 10.85 -5.21
CA GLY A 88 -0.65 12.14 -5.72
C GLY A 88 -0.16 12.06 -7.16
N ALA A 89 0.68 11.09 -7.49
CA ALA A 89 1.17 10.86 -8.85
C ALA A 89 0.06 10.47 -9.82
N SER A 90 -0.87 9.61 -9.38
CA SER A 90 -2.04 9.25 -10.18
C SER A 90 -2.89 10.47 -10.49
N ALA A 91 -3.13 11.34 -9.50
CA ALA A 91 -3.90 12.57 -9.67
C ALA A 91 -3.20 13.62 -10.56
N LEU A 92 -1.85 13.64 -10.60
CA LEU A 92 -1.10 14.47 -11.53
C LEU A 92 -1.30 14.06 -12.98
N ILE A 93 -1.37 12.75 -13.26
CA ILE A 93 -1.62 12.21 -14.61
C ILE A 93 -3.06 12.53 -15.02
N VAL A 94 -4.03 12.06 -14.25
CA VAL A 94 -5.46 12.27 -14.45
C VAL A 94 -6.10 12.50 -13.08
N PRO A 95 -6.94 13.54 -12.89
CA PRO A 95 -7.68 13.71 -11.65
C PRO A 95 -8.41 12.42 -11.25
N VAL A 96 -8.15 11.93 -10.05
CA VAL A 96 -8.74 10.67 -9.56
C VAL A 96 -10.14 10.97 -9.01
N CYS A 97 -11.16 10.50 -9.70
CA CYS A 97 -12.54 10.60 -9.21
C CYS A 97 -12.71 9.77 -7.94
N VAL A 98 -13.45 10.31 -6.97
CA VAL A 98 -13.70 9.63 -5.69
C VAL A 98 -15.21 9.50 -5.47
N GLN A 99 -15.66 8.26 -5.39
CA GLN A 99 -17.06 8.00 -5.13
C GLN A 99 -17.47 8.39 -3.69
N PRO A 100 -18.74 8.79 -3.47
CA PRO A 100 -19.23 9.09 -2.12
C PRO A 100 -19.08 7.92 -1.12
N GLY A 101 -19.08 6.68 -1.62
CA GLY A 101 -18.79 5.48 -0.84
C GLY A 101 -17.41 5.53 -0.23
N SER A 102 -16.40 5.81 -1.04
CA SER A 102 -14.98 5.84 -0.61
C SER A 102 -14.73 6.92 0.44
N VAL A 103 -15.34 8.10 0.29
CA VAL A 103 -15.26 9.17 1.29
C VAL A 103 -15.90 8.78 2.62
N LYS A 104 -17.04 8.06 2.58
CA LYS A 104 -17.81 7.75 3.79
C LYS A 104 -17.43 6.44 4.46
N LYS A 105 -16.74 5.54 3.74
CA LYS A 105 -16.51 4.16 4.22
C LYS A 105 -15.05 3.74 4.13
N GLU A 106 -14.47 3.68 2.93
CA GLU A 106 -13.17 3.05 2.71
C GLU A 106 -12.03 3.87 3.33
N ILE A 107 -11.95 5.18 3.08
CA ILE A 107 -10.92 6.05 3.66
C ILE A 107 -11.06 6.14 5.20
N PRO A 108 -12.28 6.40 5.76
CA PRO A 108 -12.46 6.34 7.21
C PRO A 108 -12.12 4.99 7.83
N PHE A 109 -12.39 3.86 7.14
CA PHE A 109 -12.02 2.54 7.63
C PHE A 109 -10.51 2.34 7.65
N SER A 110 -9.77 2.83 6.64
CA SER A 110 -8.30 2.83 6.65
C SER A 110 -7.73 3.61 7.83
N ILE A 111 -8.31 4.78 8.14
CA ILE A 111 -7.96 5.58 9.32
C ILE A 111 -8.25 4.79 10.61
N LEU A 112 -9.41 4.14 10.69
CA LEU A 112 -9.77 3.29 11.84
C LEU A 112 -8.77 2.15 12.05
N CYS A 113 -8.30 1.50 10.98
CA CYS A 113 -7.27 0.46 11.05
C CYS A 113 -5.96 1.01 11.64
N THR A 114 -5.57 2.23 11.26
CA THR A 114 -4.37 2.88 11.81
C THR A 114 -4.56 3.24 13.30
N PHE A 115 -5.74 3.70 13.71
CA PHE A 115 -6.06 3.88 15.12
C PHE A 115 -6.05 2.56 15.90
N ALA A 116 -6.53 1.47 15.32
CA ALA A 116 -6.47 0.15 15.94
C ALA A 116 -5.03 -0.34 16.14
N LEU A 117 -4.16 -0.11 15.15
CA LEU A 117 -2.72 -0.36 15.30
C LEU A 117 -2.13 0.47 16.44
N LEU A 118 -2.36 1.78 16.42
CA LEU A 118 -1.85 2.70 17.43
C LEU A 118 -2.34 2.29 18.85
N GLY A 119 -3.63 2.03 19.00
CA GLY A 119 -4.23 1.54 20.26
C GLY A 119 -3.62 0.23 20.73
N SER A 120 -3.37 -0.73 19.79
CA SER A 120 -2.74 -2.01 20.10
C SER A 120 -1.29 -1.84 20.59
N LEU A 121 -0.54 -0.89 20.02
CA LEU A 121 0.83 -0.55 20.44
C LEU A 121 0.82 0.07 21.86
N PHE A 122 -0.09 1.01 22.13
CA PHE A 122 -0.20 1.63 23.45
C PHE A 122 -0.64 0.64 24.55
N LEU A 123 -1.58 -0.26 24.25
CA LEU A 123 -2.01 -1.30 25.18
C LEU A 123 -0.87 -2.29 25.48
N GLY A 124 0.00 -2.57 24.51
CA GLY A 124 1.16 -3.42 24.69
C GLY A 124 2.27 -2.84 25.58
N ARG A 125 2.29 -1.52 25.79
CA ARG A 125 3.28 -0.85 26.64
C ARG A 125 3.28 -1.35 28.10
N ASN A 126 2.12 -1.73 28.64
CA ASN A 126 1.97 -2.15 30.05
C ASN A 126 2.05 -3.67 30.25
N ILE A 127 2.07 -4.47 29.18
CA ILE A 127 1.96 -5.95 29.27
C ILE A 127 3.36 -6.61 29.33
N VAL A 128 4.39 -5.97 28.80
CA VAL A 128 5.77 -6.53 28.75
C VAL A 128 6.61 -6.13 29.97
N GLY A 129 6.10 -5.26 30.83
CA GLY A 129 6.77 -4.77 32.05
C GLY A 129 6.57 -5.64 33.28
N GLY A 130 6.84 -6.94 33.22
CA GLY A 130 7.12 -7.77 34.39
C GLY A 130 8.55 -7.55 34.85
N GLU A 131 8.75 -6.77 35.92
CA GLU A 131 10.03 -6.64 36.66
C GLU A 131 11.30 -6.31 35.85
N VAL A 132 11.32 -5.22 35.08
CA VAL A 132 12.56 -4.63 34.57
C VAL A 132 12.63 -3.17 35.05
N GLU A 133 13.78 -2.81 35.63
CA GLU A 133 14.09 -1.49 36.19
C GLU A 133 13.47 -0.33 35.40
N ALA A 134 12.68 0.47 36.07
CA ALA A 134 11.85 1.56 35.56
C ALA A 134 12.58 2.67 34.76
N ALA A 135 13.85 2.57 34.58
CA ALA A 135 14.70 3.64 33.98
C ALA A 135 14.99 3.46 32.48
N VAL A 136 14.76 2.27 31.87
CA VAL A 136 15.14 2.00 30.46
C VAL A 136 13.91 1.67 29.57
N VAL A 137 12.73 1.45 30.16
CA VAL A 137 11.54 0.94 29.44
C VAL A 137 10.57 2.07 29.02
N ALA A 138 10.91 3.34 29.28
CA ALA A 138 9.96 4.45 29.11
C ALA A 138 9.46 4.70 27.69
N ASP A 139 10.19 4.23 26.63
CA ASP A 139 9.92 4.63 25.24
C ASP A 139 9.72 3.48 24.24
N THR A 140 9.44 2.26 24.72
CA THR A 140 9.15 1.12 23.83
C THR A 140 7.68 0.72 23.89
N TYR A 141 7.14 0.41 22.72
CA TYR A 141 5.76 -0.01 22.50
C TYR A 141 5.74 -1.36 21.81
N THR A 142 4.85 -2.26 22.21
CA THR A 142 4.83 -3.62 21.65
C THR A 142 3.50 -3.93 21.01
N LEU A 143 3.52 -4.27 19.72
CA LEU A 143 2.40 -4.94 19.07
C LEU A 143 2.42 -6.40 19.51
N THR A 144 1.57 -6.73 20.47
CA THR A 144 1.46 -8.08 21.05
C THR A 144 0.70 -9.02 20.12
N ARG A 145 0.75 -10.35 20.40
CA ARG A 145 -0.10 -11.33 19.70
C ARG A 145 -1.59 -11.02 19.82
N VAL A 146 -2.03 -10.48 20.96
CA VAL A 146 -3.43 -10.05 21.14
C VAL A 146 -3.75 -8.89 20.21
N GLY A 147 -2.87 -7.87 20.11
CA GLY A 147 -3.01 -6.80 19.14
C GLY A 147 -3.03 -7.33 17.70
N GLY A 148 -2.15 -8.29 17.38
CA GLY A 148 -2.16 -8.99 16.08
C GLY A 148 -3.49 -9.69 15.78
N LEU A 149 -4.07 -10.39 16.77
CA LEU A 149 -5.41 -11.00 16.62
C LEU A 149 -6.51 -9.97 16.36
N VAL A 150 -6.48 -8.83 17.04
CA VAL A 150 -7.43 -7.72 16.80
C VAL A 150 -7.32 -7.22 15.36
N LEU A 151 -6.10 -7.02 14.87
CA LEU A 151 -5.87 -6.57 13.48
C LEU A 151 -6.35 -7.61 12.46
N ILE A 152 -6.06 -8.91 12.68
CA ILE A 152 -6.56 -9.99 11.79
C ILE A 152 -8.10 -10.11 11.86
N ALA A 153 -8.71 -9.91 13.01
CA ALA A 153 -10.18 -9.88 13.11
C ALA A 153 -10.77 -8.71 12.30
N LEU A 154 -10.14 -7.52 12.35
CA LEU A 154 -10.52 -6.39 11.50
C LEU A 154 -10.33 -6.69 10.01
N PHE A 155 -9.27 -7.42 9.63
CA PHE A 155 -9.07 -7.87 8.25
C PHE A 155 -10.19 -8.82 7.80
N ALA A 156 -10.52 -9.82 8.62
CA ALA A 156 -11.62 -10.75 8.32
C ALA A 156 -12.96 -10.02 8.19
N PHE A 157 -13.24 -9.06 9.08
CA PHE A 157 -14.40 -8.18 8.99
C PHE A 157 -14.40 -7.35 7.70
N TYR A 158 -13.25 -6.76 7.34
CA TYR A 158 -13.10 -5.97 6.11
C TYR A 158 -13.39 -6.81 4.87
N MET A 159 -12.80 -8.00 4.77
CA MET A 159 -13.03 -8.91 3.64
C MET A 159 -14.50 -9.35 3.55
N TYR A 160 -15.11 -9.71 4.67
CA TYR A 160 -16.54 -10.02 4.72
C TYR A 160 -17.40 -8.83 4.26
N TRP A 161 -17.05 -7.63 4.71
CA TRP A 161 -17.77 -6.42 4.33
C TRP A 161 -17.66 -6.13 2.84
N GLN A 162 -16.46 -6.20 2.25
CA GLN A 162 -16.24 -6.00 0.82
C GLN A 162 -16.98 -7.03 -0.04
N ILE A 163 -16.89 -8.32 0.33
CA ILE A 163 -17.62 -9.39 -0.36
C ILE A 163 -19.15 -9.17 -0.27
N SER A 164 -19.64 -8.78 0.91
CA SER A 164 -21.06 -8.52 1.12
C SER A 164 -21.53 -7.30 0.29
N ALA A 165 -20.72 -6.24 0.23
CA ALA A 165 -21.00 -5.07 -0.60
C ALA A 165 -21.06 -5.43 -2.09
N ALA A 166 -20.08 -6.21 -2.58
CA ALA A 166 -20.04 -6.71 -3.95
C ALA A 166 -21.28 -7.56 -4.29
N MET A 167 -21.67 -8.45 -3.40
CA MET A 167 -22.88 -9.28 -3.59
C MET A 167 -24.17 -8.45 -3.61
N LYS A 168 -24.27 -7.40 -2.79
CA LYS A 168 -25.42 -6.48 -2.78
C LYS A 168 -25.49 -5.67 -4.08
N ALA A 169 -24.37 -5.06 -4.51
CA ALA A 169 -24.27 -4.31 -5.75
C ALA A 169 -24.66 -5.17 -6.96
N ARG A 170 -24.14 -6.40 -7.02
CA ARG A 170 -24.52 -7.38 -8.07
C ARG A 170 -26.03 -7.66 -8.11
N LYS A 171 -26.67 -7.83 -6.92
CA LYS A 171 -28.12 -8.07 -6.85
C LYS A 171 -28.96 -6.85 -7.22
N ALA A 172 -28.47 -5.65 -6.93
CA ALA A 172 -29.12 -4.39 -7.27
C ALA A 172 -29.01 -4.03 -8.75
N GLY A 173 -28.08 -4.68 -9.49
CA GLY A 173 -27.79 -4.35 -10.89
C GLY A 173 -27.07 -3.01 -11.04
N GLU A 174 -26.48 -2.50 -9.95
CA GLU A 174 -25.66 -1.29 -9.92
C GLU A 174 -24.29 -1.62 -10.56
N LEU A 175 -24.24 -1.48 -11.89
CA LEU A 175 -22.98 -1.44 -12.62
C LEU A 175 -22.62 0.04 -12.80
N ASP A 176 -21.36 0.39 -12.65
CA ASP A 176 -20.89 1.73 -12.99
C ASP A 176 -21.12 1.96 -14.49
N GLU A 177 -22.04 2.91 -14.84
CA GLU A 177 -22.38 3.24 -16.23
C GLU A 177 -21.20 3.83 -17.02
N GLU A 178 -20.12 4.25 -16.32
CA GLU A 178 -18.93 4.86 -16.92
C GLU A 178 -17.95 3.84 -17.56
N GLU A 179 -18.20 2.53 -17.47
CA GLU A 179 -17.29 1.47 -17.91
C GLU A 179 -17.62 0.83 -19.26
N GLU A 180 -18.35 1.50 -20.16
CA GLU A 180 -18.79 0.90 -21.44
C GLU A 180 -17.62 0.49 -22.37
N ASP A 181 -16.43 1.12 -22.28
CA ASP A 181 -15.33 0.94 -23.22
C ASP A 181 -14.30 -0.17 -22.88
N VAL A 182 -14.37 -0.80 -21.71
CA VAL A 182 -13.41 -1.87 -21.34
C VAL A 182 -13.78 -3.18 -22.04
N LYS A 183 -12.85 -3.72 -22.83
CA LYS A 183 -12.97 -5.04 -23.46
C LYS A 183 -13.05 -6.14 -22.41
N ILE A 184 -14.19 -6.81 -22.30
CA ILE A 184 -14.35 -7.98 -21.43
C ILE A 184 -13.53 -9.14 -21.98
N MET A 185 -12.55 -9.59 -21.23
CA MET A 185 -11.79 -10.79 -21.53
C MET A 185 -12.52 -12.05 -21.05
N SER A 186 -12.22 -13.22 -21.65
CA SER A 186 -12.72 -14.48 -21.08
C SER A 186 -12.14 -14.71 -19.66
N PRO A 187 -12.82 -15.46 -18.78
CA PRO A 187 -12.35 -15.70 -17.40
C PRO A 187 -10.91 -16.22 -17.34
N LEU A 188 -10.55 -17.14 -18.22
CA LEU A 188 -9.19 -17.68 -18.28
C LEU A 188 -8.16 -16.62 -18.70
N LYS A 189 -8.49 -15.78 -19.70
CA LYS A 189 -7.59 -14.68 -20.13
C LYS A 189 -7.44 -13.64 -19.03
N SER A 190 -8.52 -13.30 -18.31
CA SER A 190 -8.46 -12.39 -17.16
C SER A 190 -7.57 -12.95 -16.05
N ALA A 191 -7.71 -14.24 -15.72
CA ALA A 191 -6.86 -14.89 -14.73
C ALA A 191 -5.38 -14.90 -15.14
N ILE A 192 -5.07 -15.21 -16.40
CA ILE A 192 -3.70 -15.17 -16.93
C ILE A 192 -3.14 -13.74 -16.89
N ALA A 193 -3.96 -12.74 -17.25
CA ALA A 193 -3.55 -11.33 -17.22
C ALA A 193 -3.27 -10.86 -15.79
N ILE A 194 -4.08 -11.25 -14.80
CA ILE A 194 -3.86 -10.94 -13.38
C ILE A 194 -2.58 -11.62 -12.88
N VAL A 195 -2.47 -12.94 -13.01
CA VAL A 195 -1.31 -13.69 -12.46
C VAL A 195 -0.01 -13.30 -13.19
N GLY A 196 -0.03 -13.21 -14.51
CA GLY A 196 1.11 -12.79 -15.32
C GLY A 196 1.48 -11.33 -15.05
N GLY A 197 0.47 -10.47 -14.91
CA GLY A 197 0.66 -9.05 -14.56
C GLY A 197 1.35 -8.89 -13.21
N VAL A 198 0.84 -9.54 -12.16
CA VAL A 198 1.46 -9.52 -10.82
C VAL A 198 2.89 -10.06 -10.86
N ALA A 199 3.13 -11.19 -11.54
CA ALA A 199 4.48 -11.73 -11.67
C ALA A 199 5.44 -10.73 -12.35
N CYS A 200 5.01 -10.10 -13.46
CA CYS A 200 5.80 -9.08 -14.15
C CYS A 200 6.04 -7.84 -13.29
N ILE A 201 5.05 -7.40 -12.49
CA ILE A 201 5.16 -6.26 -11.59
C ILE A 201 6.21 -6.55 -10.50
N ILE A 202 6.13 -7.71 -9.85
CA ILE A 202 7.06 -8.10 -8.76
C ILE A 202 8.48 -8.26 -9.31
N LEU A 203 8.65 -9.00 -10.40
CA LEU A 203 9.97 -9.19 -11.01
C LEU A 203 10.54 -7.88 -11.55
N GLY A 204 9.70 -7.07 -12.19
CA GLY A 204 10.07 -5.75 -12.70
C GLY A 204 10.51 -4.81 -11.57
N GLY A 205 9.77 -4.78 -10.45
CA GLY A 205 10.13 -4.02 -9.26
C GLY A 205 11.49 -4.43 -8.70
N ASN A 206 11.75 -5.72 -8.55
CA ASN A 206 13.03 -6.24 -8.11
C ASN A 206 14.18 -5.81 -9.05
N PHE A 207 14.01 -5.92 -10.36
CA PHE A 207 15.02 -5.48 -11.32
C PHE A 207 15.27 -3.96 -11.27
N VAL A 208 14.23 -3.16 -11.05
CA VAL A 208 14.38 -1.69 -10.87
C VAL A 208 15.20 -1.40 -9.62
N VAL A 209 14.86 -2.04 -8.49
CA VAL A 209 15.57 -1.86 -7.21
C VAL A 209 17.03 -2.30 -7.33
N ASP A 210 17.29 -3.49 -7.88
CA ASP A 210 18.64 -4.02 -8.05
C ASP A 210 19.48 -3.14 -8.98
N GLY A 211 18.91 -2.71 -10.09
CA GLY A 211 19.55 -1.84 -11.07
C GLY A 211 19.88 -0.46 -10.48
N ALA A 212 18.88 0.18 -9.86
CA ALA A 212 19.04 1.49 -9.24
C ALA A 212 20.05 1.46 -8.08
N SER A 213 19.98 0.42 -7.22
CA SER A 213 20.91 0.24 -6.10
C SER A 213 22.34 0.05 -6.58
N ALA A 214 22.57 -0.78 -7.59
CA ALA A 214 23.90 -0.99 -8.16
C ALA A 214 24.48 0.28 -8.78
N ILE A 215 23.65 1.09 -9.43
CA ILE A 215 24.04 2.39 -9.98
C ILE A 215 24.40 3.36 -8.84
N ALA A 216 23.53 3.50 -7.85
CA ALA A 216 23.71 4.42 -6.73
C ALA A 216 24.97 4.11 -5.91
N MET A 217 25.23 2.82 -5.59
CA MET A 217 26.45 2.39 -4.91
C MET A 217 27.70 2.70 -5.75
N LYS A 218 27.63 2.60 -7.06
CA LYS A 218 28.77 2.93 -7.93
C LYS A 218 29.06 4.43 -7.98
N PHE A 219 28.05 5.28 -7.72
CA PHE A 219 28.22 6.72 -7.53
C PHE A 219 28.57 7.12 -6.08
N GLY A 220 28.90 6.16 -5.22
CA GLY A 220 29.41 6.41 -3.88
C GLY A 220 28.36 6.45 -2.77
N MET A 221 27.10 6.10 -3.04
CA MET A 221 26.10 5.95 -1.98
C MET A 221 26.42 4.73 -1.10
N SER A 222 26.29 4.88 0.22
CA SER A 222 26.45 3.76 1.15
C SER A 222 25.29 2.76 1.02
N GLU A 223 25.55 1.49 1.37
CA GLU A 223 24.49 0.45 1.39
C GLU A 223 23.34 0.84 2.30
N THR A 224 23.61 1.48 3.44
CA THR A 224 22.59 1.98 4.35
C THR A 224 21.69 3.01 3.68
N LEU A 225 22.27 3.99 2.99
CA LEU A 225 21.50 5.03 2.31
C LEU A 225 20.67 4.46 1.16
N VAL A 226 21.23 3.51 0.38
CA VAL A 226 20.49 2.77 -0.65
C VAL A 226 19.32 2.00 -0.05
N GLY A 227 19.53 1.31 1.06
CA GLY A 227 18.46 0.57 1.76
C GLY A 227 17.35 1.48 2.26
N MET A 228 17.70 2.62 2.88
CA MET A 228 16.73 3.58 3.42
C MET A 228 15.96 4.36 2.36
N THR A 229 16.45 4.39 1.12
CA THR A 229 15.84 5.17 0.03
C THR A 229 15.31 4.26 -1.08
N ILE A 230 16.19 3.70 -1.90
CA ILE A 230 15.83 2.97 -3.11
C ILE A 230 15.07 1.69 -2.80
N VAL A 231 15.55 0.91 -1.82
CA VAL A 231 14.90 -0.35 -1.45
C VAL A 231 13.57 -0.08 -0.75
N ALA A 232 13.52 0.90 0.15
CA ALA A 232 12.30 1.25 0.88
C ALA A 232 11.16 1.74 -0.05
N ILE A 233 11.50 2.52 -1.08
CA ILE A 233 10.52 2.96 -2.09
C ILE A 233 10.18 1.80 -3.04
N GLY A 234 11.13 0.90 -3.27
CA GLY A 234 11.05 -0.17 -4.25
C GLY A 234 9.93 -1.16 -4.01
N THR A 235 9.60 -1.48 -2.76
CA THR A 235 8.49 -2.38 -2.43
C THR A 235 7.15 -1.79 -2.85
N SER A 236 6.98 -0.47 -2.82
CA SER A 236 5.75 0.23 -3.19
C SER A 236 5.72 0.70 -4.66
N LEU A 237 6.72 0.33 -5.48
CA LEU A 237 6.68 0.57 -6.93
C LEU A 237 5.53 -0.16 -7.63
N PRO A 238 5.17 -1.40 -7.26
CA PRO A 238 3.98 -2.08 -7.77
C PRO A 238 2.71 -1.24 -7.64
N GLU A 239 2.44 -0.71 -6.45
CA GLU A 239 1.29 0.14 -6.17
C GLU A 239 1.33 1.41 -7.01
N LEU A 240 2.49 2.07 -7.07
CA LEU A 240 2.65 3.31 -7.81
C LEU A 240 2.35 3.11 -9.30
N VAL A 241 3.02 2.16 -9.93
CA VAL A 241 2.88 1.95 -11.38
C VAL A 241 1.49 1.44 -11.73
N THR A 242 0.93 0.51 -10.93
CA THR A 242 -0.43 -0.02 -11.16
C THR A 242 -1.48 1.08 -11.04
N SER A 243 -1.43 1.92 -9.99
CA SER A 243 -2.39 3.01 -9.81
C SER A 243 -2.25 4.11 -10.88
N MET A 244 -1.01 4.44 -11.28
CA MET A 244 -0.78 5.38 -12.39
C MET A 244 -1.33 4.87 -13.72
N VAL A 245 -1.15 3.57 -14.02
CA VAL A 245 -1.68 2.92 -15.23
C VAL A 245 -3.20 2.88 -15.17
N ALA A 246 -3.80 2.51 -14.04
CA ALA A 246 -5.25 2.52 -13.83
C ALA A 246 -5.83 3.92 -14.04
N ALA A 247 -5.27 4.95 -13.40
CA ALA A 247 -5.68 6.33 -13.60
C ALA A 247 -5.59 6.77 -15.07
N LYS A 248 -4.49 6.43 -15.76
CA LYS A 248 -4.31 6.75 -17.18
C LYS A 248 -5.35 6.06 -18.08
N LYS A 249 -5.85 4.89 -17.70
CA LYS A 249 -6.91 4.16 -18.41
C LYS A 249 -8.32 4.63 -18.05
N GLY A 250 -8.46 5.64 -17.17
CA GLY A 250 -9.76 6.12 -16.69
C GLY A 250 -10.34 5.31 -15.52
N GLU A 251 -9.62 4.27 -15.05
CA GLU A 251 -10.04 3.38 -13.97
C GLU A 251 -9.71 4.01 -12.60
N SER A 252 -10.29 5.18 -12.31
CA SER A 252 -10.04 5.93 -11.06
C SER A 252 -10.33 5.12 -9.81
N ASP A 253 -11.41 4.33 -9.82
CA ASP A 253 -11.80 3.47 -8.70
C ASP A 253 -10.77 2.37 -8.43
N LEU A 254 -10.18 1.80 -9.48
CA LEU A 254 -9.12 0.82 -9.34
C LEU A 254 -7.86 1.46 -8.75
N ALA A 255 -7.49 2.67 -9.19
CA ALA A 255 -6.33 3.40 -8.69
C ALA A 255 -6.49 3.76 -7.20
N LEU A 256 -7.65 4.31 -6.84
CA LEU A 256 -7.98 4.65 -5.45
C LEU A 256 -8.07 3.40 -4.58
N GLY A 257 -8.78 2.39 -5.07
CA GLY A 257 -8.95 1.10 -4.39
C GLY A 257 -7.64 0.41 -4.11
N ASN A 258 -6.71 0.41 -5.07
CA ASN A 258 -5.37 -0.12 -4.89
C ASN A 258 -4.64 0.59 -3.73
N ALA A 259 -4.54 1.91 -3.75
CA ALA A 259 -3.82 2.66 -2.72
C ALA A 259 -4.44 2.51 -1.32
N ILE A 260 -5.77 2.66 -1.19
CA ILE A 260 -6.46 2.54 0.11
C ILE A 260 -6.52 1.09 0.59
N GLY A 261 -6.75 0.14 -0.33
CA GLY A 261 -6.77 -1.28 -0.02
C GLY A 261 -5.42 -1.80 0.45
N SER A 262 -4.32 -1.38 -0.21
CA SER A 262 -2.95 -1.70 0.22
C SER A 262 -2.67 -1.15 1.62
N ASN A 263 -3.11 0.07 1.94
CA ASN A 263 -2.95 0.63 3.29
C ASN A 263 -3.68 -0.21 4.35
N ILE A 264 -4.91 -0.62 4.08
CA ILE A 264 -5.68 -1.49 4.98
C ILE A 264 -4.98 -2.85 5.10
N PHE A 265 -4.64 -3.49 3.98
CA PHE A 265 -3.99 -4.79 3.95
C PHE A 265 -2.66 -4.78 4.71
N ASN A 266 -1.84 -3.77 4.50
CA ASN A 266 -0.55 -3.59 5.17
C ASN A 266 -0.71 -3.53 6.69
N ILE A 267 -1.65 -2.73 7.21
CA ILE A 267 -1.85 -2.59 8.65
C ILE A 267 -2.50 -3.85 9.24
N VAL A 268 -3.66 -4.26 8.73
CA VAL A 268 -4.45 -5.27 9.43
C VAL A 268 -4.05 -6.70 9.12
N PHE A 269 -3.56 -6.99 7.90
CA PHE A 269 -3.10 -8.32 7.55
C PHE A 269 -1.60 -8.49 7.79
N ILE A 270 -0.75 -7.65 7.18
CA ILE A 270 0.71 -7.87 7.25
C ILE A 270 1.21 -7.69 8.68
N LEU A 271 0.91 -6.56 9.35
CA LEU A 271 1.34 -6.37 10.74
C LEU A 271 0.60 -7.30 11.71
N GLY A 272 -0.70 -7.53 11.48
CA GLY A 272 -1.47 -8.47 12.29
C GLY A 272 -0.87 -9.87 12.26
N PHE A 273 -0.59 -10.40 11.07
CA PHE A 273 0.02 -11.72 10.88
C PHE A 273 1.46 -11.77 11.42
N SER A 274 2.25 -10.72 11.16
CA SER A 274 3.62 -10.62 11.68
C SER A 274 3.66 -10.64 13.21
N ALA A 275 2.73 -9.93 13.87
CA ALA A 275 2.64 -9.90 15.32
C ALA A 275 2.20 -11.24 15.94
N LEU A 276 1.39 -12.03 15.23
CA LEU A 276 1.05 -13.40 15.65
C LEU A 276 2.27 -14.31 15.66
N ILE A 277 3.14 -14.17 14.66
CA ILE A 277 4.39 -14.93 14.56
C ILE A 277 5.34 -14.47 15.66
N SER A 278 5.64 -13.19 15.71
CA SER A 278 6.59 -12.58 16.66
C SER A 278 6.04 -11.24 17.15
N PRO A 279 5.80 -11.06 18.49
CA PRO A 279 5.46 -9.76 19.03
C PRO A 279 6.51 -8.72 18.64
N MET A 280 6.07 -7.53 18.20
CA MET A 280 6.94 -6.52 17.61
C MET A 280 7.08 -5.32 18.54
N THR A 281 8.28 -5.12 19.08
CA THR A 281 8.62 -3.95 19.90
C THR A 281 9.20 -2.86 19.02
N VAL A 282 8.73 -1.63 19.21
CA VAL A 282 9.14 -0.44 18.47
C VAL A 282 9.40 0.74 19.41
N ASP A 283 10.13 1.69 18.89
CA ASP A 283 10.44 2.96 19.56
C ASP A 283 9.34 4.03 19.31
N ILE A 284 9.53 5.19 19.92
CA ILE A 284 8.64 6.34 19.77
C ILE A 284 8.58 6.88 18.35
N LEU A 285 9.62 6.70 17.54
CA LEU A 285 9.63 7.17 16.15
C LEU A 285 8.60 6.43 15.31
N ALA A 286 8.43 5.12 15.51
CA ALA A 286 7.39 4.34 14.83
C ALA A 286 5.97 4.79 15.23
N ILE A 287 5.79 5.25 16.47
CA ILE A 287 4.52 5.86 16.91
C ILE A 287 4.26 7.17 16.18
N ILE A 288 5.28 8.05 16.09
CA ILE A 288 5.18 9.32 15.36
C ILE A 288 4.82 9.07 13.89
N ASP A 289 5.47 8.10 13.24
CA ASP A 289 5.18 7.73 11.85
C ASP A 289 3.76 7.17 11.69
N THR A 290 3.29 6.36 12.65
CA THR A 290 1.90 5.86 12.65
C THR A 290 0.89 7.00 12.80
N ILE A 291 1.18 8.02 13.62
CA ILE A 291 0.36 9.23 13.73
C ILE A 291 0.40 10.02 12.40
N ALA A 292 1.56 10.09 11.75
CA ALA A 292 1.67 10.73 10.44
C ALA A 292 0.77 10.05 9.39
N VAL A 293 0.65 8.69 9.39
CA VAL A 293 -0.31 7.97 8.52
C VAL A 293 -1.73 8.46 8.74
N ILE A 294 -2.15 8.68 10.00
CA ILE A 294 -3.49 9.22 10.30
C ILE A 294 -3.63 10.62 9.71
N GLY A 295 -2.62 11.49 9.90
CA GLY A 295 -2.63 12.86 9.41
C GLY A 295 -2.74 12.93 7.87
N VAL A 296 -1.93 12.15 7.15
CA VAL A 296 -1.97 12.15 5.67
C VAL A 296 -3.23 11.50 5.13
N SER A 297 -3.78 10.49 5.81
CA SER A 297 -5.06 9.88 5.44
C SER A 297 -6.23 10.86 5.67
N ALA A 298 -6.20 11.64 6.74
CA ALA A 298 -7.18 12.69 7.01
C ALA A 298 -7.08 13.83 5.98
N LEU A 299 -5.88 14.23 5.56
CA LEU A 299 -5.66 15.18 4.48
C LEU A 299 -6.29 14.68 3.17
N THR A 300 -6.04 13.42 2.82
CA THR A 300 -6.61 12.77 1.62
C THR A 300 -8.13 12.72 1.70
N LEU A 301 -8.69 12.39 2.87
CA LEU A 301 -10.13 12.42 3.10
C LEU A 301 -10.70 13.84 2.87
N GLY A 302 -10.00 14.88 3.35
CA GLY A 302 -10.38 16.29 3.12
C GLY A 302 -10.44 16.63 1.65
N PHE A 303 -9.41 16.30 0.86
CA PHE A 303 -9.38 16.51 -0.59
C PHE A 303 -10.49 15.73 -1.30
N ALA A 304 -10.64 14.45 -0.99
CA ALA A 304 -11.68 13.60 -1.56
C ALA A 304 -13.10 14.11 -1.26
N ALA A 305 -13.34 14.64 -0.06
CA ALA A 305 -14.65 15.13 0.37
C ALA A 305 -15.06 16.47 -0.29
N THR A 306 -14.09 17.36 -0.55
CA THR A 306 -14.38 18.71 -1.05
C THR A 306 -14.76 18.76 -2.53
N GLY A 307 -14.15 17.90 -3.37
CA GLY A 307 -14.30 17.97 -4.83
C GLY A 307 -14.85 16.69 -5.48
N LYS A 308 -15.11 15.63 -4.72
CA LYS A 308 -15.41 14.27 -5.23
C LYS A 308 -14.34 13.76 -6.21
N LYS A 309 -13.17 14.35 -6.16
CA LYS A 309 -11.98 13.97 -6.92
C LYS A 309 -10.75 14.54 -6.23
N ILE A 310 -9.63 13.87 -6.39
CA ILE A 310 -8.31 14.42 -6.06
C ILE A 310 -7.79 15.05 -7.35
N ASN A 311 -7.66 16.36 -7.38
CA ASN A 311 -7.22 17.09 -8.57
C ASN A 311 -5.69 17.20 -8.64
N ARG A 312 -5.16 17.74 -9.75
CA ARG A 312 -3.71 17.85 -9.97
C ARG A 312 -2.99 18.71 -8.94
N VAL A 313 -3.63 19.77 -8.45
CA VAL A 313 -3.03 20.67 -7.43
C VAL A 313 -2.94 19.94 -6.10
N GLU A 314 -4.00 19.25 -5.71
CA GLU A 314 -4.02 18.40 -4.50
C GLU A 314 -3.00 17.27 -4.61
N GLY A 315 -2.86 16.63 -5.78
CA GLY A 315 -1.82 15.63 -6.05
C GLY A 315 -0.40 16.21 -5.90
N ALA A 316 -0.16 17.42 -6.38
CA ALA A 316 1.12 18.10 -6.20
C ALA A 316 1.41 18.42 -4.71
N ILE A 317 0.38 18.86 -3.96
CA ILE A 317 0.49 19.09 -2.51
C ILE A 317 0.83 17.78 -1.77
N MET A 318 0.18 16.67 -2.14
CA MET A 318 0.46 15.36 -1.55
C MET A 318 1.92 14.94 -1.78
N ILE A 319 2.43 15.07 -3.00
CA ILE A 319 3.83 14.75 -3.30
C ILE A 319 4.79 15.69 -2.54
N ALA A 320 4.49 16.99 -2.49
CA ALA A 320 5.29 17.94 -1.72
C ALA A 320 5.31 17.59 -0.21
N ALA A 321 4.17 17.16 0.35
CA ALA A 321 4.08 16.68 1.71
C ALA A 321 4.95 15.43 1.95
N TYR A 322 4.99 14.50 0.98
CA TYR A 322 5.89 13.35 1.05
C TYR A 322 7.36 13.75 1.03
N VAL A 323 7.75 14.67 0.16
CA VAL A 323 9.13 15.19 0.12
C VAL A 323 9.51 15.84 1.46
N GLY A 324 8.61 16.60 2.07
CA GLY A 324 8.80 17.17 3.41
C GLY A 324 8.95 16.11 4.50
N TYR A 325 8.09 15.08 4.49
CA TYR A 325 8.20 13.94 5.41
C TYR A 325 9.51 13.16 5.20
N PHE A 326 9.88 12.90 3.95
CA PHE A 326 11.12 12.22 3.61
C PHE A 326 12.35 13.01 4.10
N ALA A 327 12.38 14.34 3.88
CA ALA A 327 13.43 15.19 4.42
C ALA A 327 13.49 15.17 5.96
N TYR A 328 12.34 15.17 6.63
CA TYR A 328 12.26 15.04 8.09
C TYR A 328 12.91 13.73 8.58
N MET A 329 12.74 12.61 7.85
CA MET A 329 13.36 11.33 8.22
C MET A 329 14.90 11.37 8.28
N PHE A 330 15.56 12.27 7.54
CA PHE A 330 17.02 12.42 7.58
C PHE A 330 17.52 13.34 8.69
N VAL A 331 16.64 14.08 9.34
CA VAL A 331 17.01 15.08 10.36
C VAL A 331 16.73 14.58 11.78
N ARG A 332 15.83 13.59 11.92
CA ARG A 332 15.40 13.03 13.22
C ARG A 332 16.36 11.98 13.78
#